data_50534382411cba1f6d51b260212c8c9f
#
_entry.id   50534382411cba1f6d51b260212c8c9f
#
_cell.length_a   1.000
_cell.length_b   1.000
_cell.length_c   1.000
_cell.angle_alpha   90.00
_cell.angle_beta   90.00
_cell.angle_gamma   90.00
#
_symmetry.space_group_name_H-M   'P 1'
#
loop_
_entity.id
_entity.type
_entity.pdbx_description
1 polymer ?
#
loop_
_entity_poly.entity_id
_entity_poly.type
_entity_poly.pdbx_seq_one_letter_code
_entity_poly.pdbx_strand_id
1 'polypeptide(L)'
;DGLMERFKEDGWALWIGDSYLADVRRAYRNEEIMGMTRPVGKEILVSGADQIAHEFGHFVFTALGEPEDFQQVYEQEATKAYLPSYCTADAHEYFAQGFACCVNGIDAFATADATRAYFSRLHDSGWV
;
A
#
# COMPACT_ATOMS: atom_id res chain seq x y z
N ASP A 1 10.01 -14.55 -2.68
CA ASP A 1 9.01 -14.39 -3.74
C ASP A 1 9.40 -13.26 -4.69
N GLY A 2 8.72 -13.17 -5.83
CA GLY A 2 9.08 -12.24 -6.89
C GLY A 2 8.99 -10.76 -6.50
N LEU A 3 8.06 -10.39 -5.61
CA LEU A 3 7.93 -9.01 -5.14
C LEU A 3 9.11 -8.58 -4.28
N MET A 4 9.56 -9.45 -3.39
CA MET A 4 10.72 -9.14 -2.54
C MET A 4 12.00 -9.03 -3.35
N GLU A 5 12.16 -9.90 -4.34
CA GLU A 5 13.29 -9.82 -5.26
C GLU A 5 13.26 -8.51 -6.04
N ARG A 6 12.11 -8.13 -6.57
CA ARG A 6 11.93 -6.89 -7.30
C ARG A 6 12.24 -5.66 -6.42
N PHE A 7 11.78 -5.68 -5.18
CA PHE A 7 12.06 -4.63 -4.20
C PHE A 7 13.57 -4.42 -4.04
N LYS A 8 14.30 -5.52 -3.88
CA LYS A 8 15.77 -5.48 -3.72
C LYS A 8 16.48 -5.05 -5.01
N GLU A 9 16.08 -5.63 -6.13
CA GLU A 9 16.68 -5.33 -7.44
C GLU A 9 16.49 -3.87 -7.83
N ASP A 10 15.33 -3.29 -7.52
CA ASP A 10 15.05 -1.89 -7.81
C ASP A 10 15.74 -0.92 -6.85
N GLY A 11 16.45 -1.44 -5.84
CA GLY A 11 17.24 -0.63 -4.92
C GLY A 11 16.48 -0.03 -3.75
N TRP A 12 15.31 -0.60 -3.41
CA TRP A 12 14.53 -0.12 -2.28
C TRP A 12 15.08 -0.61 -0.95
N ALA A 13 14.85 0.18 0.10
CA ALA A 13 15.23 -0.15 1.47
C ALA A 13 14.04 -0.01 2.41
N LEU A 14 13.99 -0.86 3.43
CA LEU A 14 12.99 -0.83 4.49
C LEU A 14 13.67 -0.51 5.83
N TRP A 15 13.19 0.52 6.52
CA TRP A 15 13.70 0.96 7.80
C TRP A 15 12.61 0.84 8.86
N ILE A 16 12.85 0.08 9.90
CA ILE A 16 11.87 -0.19 10.96
C ILE A 16 12.32 0.47 12.27
N GLY A 17 11.49 1.33 12.82
CA GLY A 17 11.74 2.00 14.09
C GLY A 17 11.26 3.44 14.11
N ASP A 18 10.84 3.93 15.28
CA ASP A 18 10.31 5.29 15.44
C ASP A 18 11.33 6.37 15.07
N SER A 19 12.61 6.10 15.30
CA SER A 19 13.67 7.09 15.03
C SER A 19 13.73 7.49 13.55
N TYR A 20 13.40 6.56 12.65
CA TYR A 20 13.39 6.84 11.21
C TYR A 20 12.24 7.76 10.79
N LEU A 21 11.17 7.80 11.59
CA LEU A 21 10.00 8.63 11.32
C LEU A 21 10.05 10.00 11.99
N ALA A 22 11.01 10.25 12.87
CA ALA A 22 11.09 11.50 13.62
C ALA A 22 11.12 12.72 12.70
N ASP A 23 11.94 12.71 11.66
CA ASP A 23 12.04 13.81 10.70
C ASP A 23 10.77 13.96 9.86
N VAL A 24 10.15 12.83 9.47
CA VAL A 24 8.90 12.82 8.70
C VAL A 24 7.78 13.46 9.53
N ARG A 25 7.62 13.02 10.77
CA ARG A 25 6.60 13.55 11.70
C ARG A 25 6.77 15.05 11.88
N ARG A 26 8.01 15.50 12.03
CA ARG A 26 8.33 16.92 12.20
C ARG A 26 8.01 17.71 10.95
N ALA A 27 8.42 17.22 9.78
CA ALA A 27 8.20 17.88 8.49
C ALA A 27 6.71 18.05 8.17
N TYR A 28 5.90 17.04 8.47
CA TYR A 28 4.46 17.07 8.22
C TYR A 28 3.65 17.57 9.42
N ARG A 29 4.30 17.87 10.55
CA ARG A 29 3.65 18.29 11.80
C ARG A 29 2.56 17.32 12.23
N ASN A 30 2.85 16.03 12.13
CA ASN A 30 1.90 14.97 12.46
C ASN A 30 2.61 13.86 13.23
N GLU A 31 2.37 13.79 14.53
CA GLU A 31 2.96 12.79 15.44
C GLU A 31 2.33 11.39 15.25
N GLU A 32 1.21 11.31 14.53
CA GLU A 32 0.50 10.05 14.34
C GLU A 32 0.97 9.25 13.13
N ILE A 33 1.90 9.78 12.34
CA ILE A 33 2.43 9.06 11.19
C ILE A 33 3.16 7.80 11.68
N MET A 34 2.72 6.63 11.20
CA MET A 34 3.27 5.33 11.58
C MET A 34 4.05 4.69 10.44
N GLY A 35 3.93 5.21 9.23
CA GLY A 35 4.63 4.70 8.07
C GLY A 35 4.69 5.72 6.95
N MET A 36 5.68 5.58 6.09
CA MET A 36 5.86 6.45 4.93
C MET A 36 6.59 5.69 3.83
N THR A 37 6.07 5.76 2.62
CA THR A 37 6.74 5.26 1.42
C THR A 37 7.20 6.44 0.60
N ARG A 38 8.49 6.46 0.25
CA ARG A 38 9.12 7.54 -0.52
C ARG A 38 9.65 6.97 -1.85
N PRO A 39 8.85 7.02 -2.93
CA PRO A 39 9.27 6.42 -4.21
C PRO A 39 10.53 7.03 -4.79
N VAL A 40 10.72 8.35 -4.66
CA VAL A 40 11.91 9.03 -5.20
C VAL A 40 13.18 8.54 -4.51
N GLY A 41 13.16 8.40 -3.18
CA GLY A 41 14.29 7.89 -2.41
C GLY A 41 14.36 6.37 -2.36
N LYS A 42 13.32 5.68 -2.85
CA LYS A 42 13.19 4.23 -2.81
C LYS A 42 13.31 3.69 -1.39
N GLU A 43 12.55 4.28 -0.48
CA GLU A 43 12.55 3.89 0.93
C GLU A 43 11.16 3.69 1.46
N ILE A 44 11.06 2.74 2.39
CA ILE A 44 9.88 2.56 3.24
C ILE A 44 10.34 2.73 4.68
N LEU A 45 9.67 3.61 5.43
CA LEU A 45 9.93 3.86 6.84
C LEU A 45 8.68 3.46 7.63
N VAL A 46 8.83 2.63 8.65
CA VAL A 46 7.71 2.18 9.48
C VAL A 46 8.09 2.20 10.95
N SER A 47 7.11 2.45 11.83
CA SER A 47 7.32 2.40 13.28
C SER A 47 7.43 0.97 13.79
N GLY A 48 6.77 0.02 13.14
CA GLY A 48 6.77 -1.38 13.52
C GLY A 48 6.27 -2.27 12.39
N ALA A 49 6.22 -3.58 12.67
CA ALA A 49 5.88 -4.57 11.65
C ALA A 49 4.45 -4.43 11.11
N ASP A 50 3.53 -3.88 11.91
CA ASP A 50 2.12 -3.76 11.53
C ASP A 50 1.89 -2.88 10.31
N GLN A 51 2.79 -1.95 10.03
CA GLN A 51 2.67 -1.02 8.91
C GLN A 51 3.35 -1.50 7.63
N ILE A 52 4.13 -2.57 7.70
CA ILE A 52 4.94 -3.03 6.56
C ILE A 52 4.07 -3.37 5.36
N ALA A 53 3.00 -4.14 5.54
CA ALA A 53 2.17 -4.59 4.43
C ALA A 53 1.53 -3.41 3.69
N HIS A 54 1.02 -2.41 4.41
CA HIS A 54 0.42 -1.23 3.82
C HIS A 54 1.45 -0.42 3.02
N GLU A 55 2.60 -0.12 3.63
CA GLU A 55 3.64 0.67 2.95
C GLU A 55 4.24 -0.11 1.77
N PHE A 56 4.41 -1.42 1.91
CA PHE A 56 4.85 -2.26 0.80
C PHE A 56 3.83 -2.25 -0.34
N GLY A 57 2.54 -2.13 -0.03
CA GLY A 57 1.48 -1.96 -1.03
C GLY A 57 1.68 -0.72 -1.91
N HIS A 58 2.18 0.38 -1.35
CA HIS A 58 2.55 1.56 -2.13
C HIS A 58 3.67 1.24 -3.12
N PHE A 59 4.67 0.48 -2.68
CA PHE A 59 5.73 0.02 -3.58
C PHE A 59 5.16 -0.82 -4.73
N VAL A 60 4.28 -1.76 -4.42
CA VAL A 60 3.66 -2.64 -5.43
C VAL A 60 2.89 -1.81 -6.47
N PHE A 61 2.10 -0.84 -6.02
CA PHE A 61 1.34 0.02 -6.92
C PHE A 61 2.25 0.82 -7.85
N THR A 62 3.32 1.37 -7.31
CA THR A 62 4.34 2.08 -8.10
C THR A 62 5.02 1.13 -9.09
N ALA A 63 5.37 -0.08 -8.66
CA ALA A 63 6.02 -1.08 -9.52
C ALA A 63 5.12 -1.54 -10.66
N LEU A 64 3.80 -1.54 -10.46
CA LEU A 64 2.82 -1.84 -11.50
C LEU A 64 2.58 -0.66 -12.46
N GLY A 65 3.19 0.50 -12.21
CA GLY A 65 3.03 1.69 -13.02
C GLY A 65 1.76 2.48 -12.74
N GLU A 66 1.20 2.35 -11.54
CA GLU A 66 -0.02 3.05 -11.10
C GLU A 66 -1.16 2.89 -12.11
N PRO A 67 -1.65 1.66 -12.34
CA PRO A 67 -2.56 1.36 -13.45
C PRO A 67 -3.82 2.22 -13.44
N GLU A 68 -4.16 2.76 -14.60
CA GLU A 68 -5.32 3.64 -14.77
C GLU A 68 -6.63 2.91 -14.55
N ASP A 69 -6.69 1.63 -14.90
CA ASP A 69 -7.87 0.80 -14.66
C ASP A 69 -8.16 0.64 -13.17
N PHE A 70 -7.14 0.64 -12.32
CA PHE A 70 -7.35 0.64 -10.87
C PHE A 70 -7.94 1.97 -10.38
N GLN A 71 -7.53 3.09 -10.97
CA GLN A 71 -8.12 4.40 -10.66
C GLN A 71 -9.64 4.37 -10.88
N GLN A 72 -10.09 3.75 -11.95
CA GLN A 72 -11.52 3.60 -12.24
C GLN A 72 -12.23 2.73 -11.21
N VAL A 73 -11.62 1.63 -10.79
CA VAL A 73 -12.15 0.78 -9.74
C VAL A 73 -12.29 1.56 -8.43
N TYR A 74 -11.27 2.33 -8.08
CA TYR A 74 -11.27 3.18 -6.89
C TYR A 74 -12.45 4.17 -6.92
N GLU A 75 -12.61 4.89 -8.02
CA GLU A 75 -13.68 5.89 -8.15
C GLU A 75 -15.08 5.28 -8.01
N GLN A 76 -15.25 4.05 -8.47
CA GLN A 76 -16.54 3.37 -8.43
C GLN A 76 -16.84 2.70 -7.08
N GLU A 77 -15.82 2.23 -6.38
CA GLU A 77 -16.02 1.29 -5.28
C GLU A 77 -15.44 1.68 -3.92
N ALA A 78 -14.64 2.74 -3.83
CA ALA A 78 -13.95 3.08 -2.57
C ALA A 78 -14.92 3.25 -1.39
N THR A 79 -16.12 3.79 -1.63
CA THR A 79 -17.14 3.98 -0.60
C THR A 79 -17.81 2.68 -0.13
N LYS A 80 -17.63 1.59 -0.86
CA LYS A 80 -18.22 0.29 -0.55
C LYS A 80 -17.31 -0.59 0.32
N ALA A 81 -16.06 -0.22 0.48
CA ALA A 81 -15.08 -1.02 1.22
C ALA A 81 -15.18 -0.76 2.72
N TYR A 82 -14.95 -1.80 3.52
CA TYR A 82 -14.89 -1.70 4.98
C TYR A 82 -13.49 -1.28 5.42
N LEU A 83 -13.13 -0.04 5.12
CA LEU A 83 -11.82 0.53 5.41
C LEU A 83 -11.95 1.87 6.12
N PRO A 84 -10.96 2.24 6.96
CA PRO A 84 -10.90 3.59 7.52
C PRO A 84 -10.84 4.65 6.41
N SER A 85 -11.37 5.84 6.68
CA SER A 85 -11.48 6.89 5.67
C SER A 85 -10.14 7.30 5.05
N TYR A 86 -9.04 7.27 5.82
CA TYR A 86 -7.72 7.60 5.28
C TYR A 86 -7.24 6.60 4.22
N CYS A 87 -7.72 5.35 4.28
CA CYS A 87 -7.39 4.32 3.31
C CYS A 87 -8.15 4.47 1.99
N THR A 88 -9.17 5.34 1.96
CA THR A 88 -9.95 5.62 0.76
C THR A 88 -9.76 7.06 0.25
N ALA A 89 -8.73 7.76 0.74
CA ALA A 89 -8.47 9.15 0.39
C ALA A 89 -8.09 9.31 -1.09
N ASP A 90 -7.36 8.34 -1.65
CA ASP A 90 -6.99 8.31 -3.06
C ASP A 90 -6.73 6.86 -3.49
N ALA A 91 -6.48 6.66 -4.78
CA ALA A 91 -6.25 5.32 -5.34
C ALA A 91 -4.99 4.68 -4.77
N HIS A 92 -3.94 5.45 -4.48
CA HIS A 92 -2.71 4.96 -3.87
C HIS A 92 -2.96 4.33 -2.50
N GLU A 93 -3.68 5.07 -1.63
CA GLU A 93 -4.02 4.56 -0.29
C GLU A 93 -4.97 3.37 -0.38
N TYR A 94 -5.92 3.42 -1.29
CA TYR A 94 -6.87 2.32 -1.49
C TYR A 94 -6.16 1.04 -1.94
N PHE A 95 -5.23 1.16 -2.89
CA PHE A 95 -4.45 0.02 -3.35
C PHE A 95 -3.56 -0.53 -2.23
N ALA A 96 -2.85 0.35 -1.53
CA ALA A 96 -1.92 -0.06 -0.47
C ALA A 96 -2.65 -0.86 0.62
N GLN A 97 -3.81 -0.37 1.05
CA GLN A 97 -4.58 -1.07 2.08
C GLN A 97 -5.21 -2.35 1.55
N GLY A 98 -5.65 -2.36 0.29
CA GLY A 98 -6.15 -3.55 -0.37
C GLY A 98 -5.08 -4.65 -0.43
N PHE A 99 -3.86 -4.28 -0.79
CA PHE A 99 -2.72 -5.20 -0.77
C PHE A 99 -2.50 -5.76 0.63
N ALA A 100 -2.48 -4.89 1.65
CA ALA A 100 -2.28 -5.32 3.03
C ALA A 100 -3.38 -6.30 3.49
N CYS A 101 -4.63 -6.02 3.13
CA CYS A 101 -5.74 -6.92 3.44
C CYS A 101 -5.58 -8.28 2.77
N CYS A 102 -5.16 -8.32 1.51
CA CYS A 102 -4.91 -9.57 0.80
C CYS A 102 -3.82 -10.40 1.47
N VAL A 103 -2.71 -9.75 1.82
CA VAL A 103 -1.56 -10.42 2.47
C VAL A 103 -1.97 -10.97 3.83
N ASN A 104 -2.80 -10.24 4.58
CA ASN A 104 -3.20 -10.60 5.93
C ASN A 104 -4.48 -11.45 6.00
N GLY A 105 -5.07 -11.78 4.84
CA GLY A 105 -6.29 -12.58 4.79
C GLY A 105 -7.54 -11.88 5.33
N ILE A 106 -7.59 -10.55 5.26
CA ILE A 106 -8.72 -9.73 5.73
C ILE A 106 -9.64 -9.41 4.54
N ASP A 107 -10.92 -9.74 4.67
CA ASP A 107 -11.90 -9.44 3.62
C ASP A 107 -12.55 -8.08 3.88
N ALA A 108 -11.90 -7.01 3.37
CA ALA A 108 -12.41 -5.65 3.47
C ALA A 108 -13.31 -5.28 2.28
N PHE A 109 -13.41 -6.14 1.26
CA PHE A 109 -14.07 -5.85 0.00
C PHE A 109 -15.27 -6.75 -0.27
N ALA A 110 -15.96 -7.20 0.80
CA ALA A 110 -17.10 -8.10 0.66
C ALA A 110 -18.21 -7.54 -0.24
N THR A 111 -18.37 -6.21 -0.25
CA THR A 111 -19.38 -5.50 -1.07
C THR A 111 -18.75 -4.69 -2.22
N ALA A 112 -17.47 -4.85 -2.46
CA ALA A 112 -16.72 -4.17 -3.52
C ALA A 112 -16.18 -5.21 -4.51
N ASP A 113 -17.05 -5.75 -5.35
CA ASP A 113 -16.77 -6.92 -6.18
C ASP A 113 -15.66 -6.67 -7.22
N ALA A 114 -15.64 -5.50 -7.84
CA ALA A 114 -14.62 -5.19 -8.85
C ALA A 114 -13.23 -5.05 -8.21
N THR A 115 -13.16 -4.49 -7.00
CA THR A 115 -11.92 -4.39 -6.24
C THR A 115 -11.41 -5.77 -5.87
N ARG A 116 -12.29 -6.62 -5.35
CA ARG A 116 -11.93 -8.00 -4.98
C ARG A 116 -11.41 -8.76 -6.19
N ALA A 117 -12.09 -8.66 -7.33
CA ALA A 117 -11.69 -9.32 -8.56
C ALA A 117 -10.32 -8.81 -9.06
N TYR A 118 -10.08 -7.51 -8.94
CA TYR A 118 -8.81 -6.91 -9.34
C TYR A 118 -7.64 -7.49 -8.54
N PHE A 119 -7.77 -7.52 -7.21
CA PHE A 119 -6.72 -8.09 -6.35
C PHE A 119 -6.55 -9.59 -6.56
N SER A 120 -7.62 -10.33 -6.81
CA SER A 120 -7.53 -11.76 -7.12
C SER A 120 -6.70 -12.01 -8.38
N ARG A 121 -6.92 -11.22 -9.43
CA ARG A 121 -6.14 -11.34 -10.67
C ARG A 121 -4.65 -11.04 -10.44
N LEU A 122 -4.36 -9.99 -9.67
CA LEU A 122 -2.97 -9.66 -9.33
C LEU A 122 -2.30 -10.77 -8.52
N HIS A 123 -3.01 -11.30 -7.54
CA HIS A 123 -2.51 -12.40 -6.71
C HIS A 123 -2.20 -13.63 -7.58
N ASP A 124 -3.11 -13.99 -8.48
CA ASP A 124 -2.96 -15.16 -9.34
C ASP A 124 -1.82 -14.96 -10.35
N SER A 125 -1.53 -13.74 -10.75
CA SER A 125 -0.42 -13.42 -11.67
C SER A 125 0.93 -13.22 -10.97
N GLY A 126 0.98 -13.30 -9.61
CA GLY A 126 2.19 -13.08 -8.83
C GLY A 126 2.53 -11.62 -8.61
N TRP A 127 1.57 -10.73 -8.79
CA TRP A 127 1.65 -9.27 -8.53
C TRP A 127 2.50 -8.47 -9.53
N VAL A 128 3.33 -9.10 -10.32
CA VAL A 128 4.23 -8.39 -11.26
C VAL A 128 4.10 -8.92 -12.68
#